data_aef8a191186600cc33f67a82eb19024c
#
_entry.id   aef8a191186600cc33f67a82eb19024c
#
_cell.length_a   1.000
_cell.length_b   1.000
_cell.length_c   1.000
_cell.angle_alpha   90.00
_cell.angle_beta   90.00
_cell.angle_gamma   90.00
#
_symmetry.space_group_name_H-M   'P 1'
#
loop_
_entity.id
_entity.type
_entity.pdbx_description
1 polymer ?
#
loop_
_entity_poly.entity_id
_entity_poly.type
_entity_poly.pdbx_seq_one_letter_code
_entity_poly.pdbx_strand_id
1 'polypeptide(L)'
;MFGSKDHLTTIDNHLYIEDVDCCRLAAEEGTPLYVTSERRLRENIRRYHRAFPDAEKYFAVKANGNLAILQVAAQEGMGADIFSAGELSLVRLAGIPRDMILFNGNSKSEKDHIAALQAGVRISVDSNEELEHLARTARNLDSEAEILFRVNPNVSPKTHPKIATGLRSSKFGIPAEQVAGTYKRAMELEGIKPVGLHCHIGSQILDTAPFAEAAGRMMDITRAVVAEGGNVERIDLGGGLGIQYQPDSPAPLPSDLAKAVLPVIQDSCRDMGIFPQLILEPGRSIVADSTIMLTGVNVVKRAHVNFVAVDAGFNVLARPMLYDSYHHVLAANRAEEQGEETYTIVGPICETGDVLARDRRLPRLLRGDTLAFLDAGAYGFSMASQ
;
A
#
# COMPACT_ATOMS: atom_id res chain seq x y z
N MET A 1 -6.50 -9.58 23.59
CA MET A 1 -6.72 -10.38 22.38
C MET A 1 -6.40 -9.56 21.11
N PHE A 2 -6.85 -8.31 20.96
CA PHE A 2 -6.69 -7.53 19.74
C PHE A 2 -5.51 -6.53 19.74
N GLY A 3 -4.73 -6.46 20.81
CA GLY A 3 -3.58 -5.54 20.91
C GLY A 3 -3.99 -4.08 20.69
N SER A 4 -3.33 -3.41 19.71
CA SER A 4 -3.63 -2.02 19.35
C SER A 4 -4.87 -1.85 18.44
N LYS A 5 -5.67 -2.90 18.22
CA LYS A 5 -6.86 -2.88 17.35
C LYS A 5 -8.12 -2.55 18.17
N ASP A 6 -8.16 -1.34 18.66
CA ASP A 6 -9.22 -0.80 19.52
C ASP A 6 -10.61 -0.65 18.86
N HIS A 7 -10.68 -0.85 17.55
CA HIS A 7 -11.90 -0.91 16.76
C HIS A 7 -12.57 -2.30 16.76
N LEU A 8 -11.89 -3.33 17.31
CA LEU A 8 -12.39 -4.69 17.44
C LEU A 8 -12.64 -4.98 18.93
N THR A 9 -13.81 -5.48 19.24
CA THR A 9 -14.21 -5.87 20.59
C THR A 9 -14.99 -7.19 20.57
N THR A 10 -15.17 -7.82 21.72
CA THR A 10 -16.07 -8.95 21.89
C THR A 10 -17.15 -8.61 22.91
N ILE A 11 -18.40 -8.92 22.57
CA ILE A 11 -19.56 -8.72 23.44
C ILE A 11 -20.41 -9.98 23.33
N ASP A 12 -20.72 -10.60 24.44
CA ASP A 12 -21.56 -11.81 24.50
C ASP A 12 -21.07 -12.90 23.51
N ASN A 13 -19.76 -13.14 23.50
CA ASN A 13 -19.10 -14.12 22.63
C ASN A 13 -19.12 -13.81 21.11
N HIS A 14 -19.65 -12.65 20.70
CA HIS A 14 -19.61 -12.17 19.32
C HIS A 14 -18.50 -11.16 19.07
N LEU A 15 -17.90 -11.21 17.88
CA LEU A 15 -16.95 -10.20 17.39
C LEU A 15 -17.72 -8.97 16.92
N TYR A 16 -17.27 -7.81 17.37
CA TYR A 16 -17.74 -6.50 16.91
C TYR A 16 -16.62 -5.73 16.21
N ILE A 17 -16.98 -5.04 15.14
CA ILE A 17 -16.16 -4.00 14.52
C ILE A 17 -16.82 -2.66 14.79
N GLU A 18 -16.15 -1.79 15.58
CA GLU A 18 -16.78 -0.62 16.23
C GLU A 18 -18.00 -1.05 17.04
N ASP A 19 -19.20 -0.57 16.69
CA ASP A 19 -20.46 -0.89 17.37
C ASP A 19 -21.30 -1.92 16.58
N VAL A 20 -20.74 -2.55 15.54
CA VAL A 20 -21.49 -3.45 14.65
C VAL A 20 -21.13 -4.90 14.95
N ASP A 21 -22.14 -5.71 15.26
CA ASP A 21 -22.01 -7.16 15.39
C ASP A 21 -21.70 -7.79 14.02
N CYS A 22 -20.52 -8.41 13.91
CA CYS A 22 -20.05 -9.04 12.66
C CYS A 22 -20.94 -10.21 12.22
N CYS A 23 -21.52 -10.96 13.15
CA CYS A 23 -22.39 -12.09 12.81
C CYS A 23 -23.74 -11.63 12.26
N ARG A 24 -24.32 -10.58 12.86
CA ARG A 24 -25.55 -9.96 12.37
C ARG A 24 -25.31 -9.37 10.97
N LEU A 25 -24.23 -8.63 10.79
CA LEU A 25 -23.89 -8.04 9.50
C LEU A 25 -23.69 -9.10 8.42
N ALA A 26 -22.99 -10.20 8.74
CA ALA A 26 -22.82 -11.34 7.82
C ALA A 26 -24.14 -12.02 7.43
N ALA A 27 -25.12 -12.08 8.37
CA ALA A 27 -26.44 -12.63 8.11
C ALA A 27 -27.33 -11.70 7.26
N GLU A 28 -27.18 -10.38 7.42
CA GLU A 28 -27.95 -9.37 6.68
C GLU A 28 -27.44 -9.17 5.26
N GLU A 29 -26.10 -9.07 5.07
CA GLU A 29 -25.45 -8.72 3.80
C GLU A 29 -24.93 -9.94 3.02
N GLY A 30 -24.82 -11.10 3.69
CA GLY A 30 -24.20 -12.31 3.14
C GLY A 30 -22.68 -12.33 3.30
N THR A 31 -22.07 -13.46 2.93
CA THR A 31 -20.62 -13.69 2.91
C THR A 31 -20.19 -14.29 1.56
N PRO A 32 -18.91 -14.12 1.14
CA PRO A 32 -17.83 -13.40 1.81
C PRO A 32 -18.02 -11.87 1.76
N LEU A 33 -17.66 -11.18 2.87
CA LEU A 33 -17.90 -9.75 3.03
C LEU A 33 -16.66 -9.05 3.60
N TYR A 34 -16.19 -7.97 2.95
CA TYR A 34 -15.20 -7.07 3.53
C TYR A 34 -15.88 -5.97 4.36
N VAL A 35 -15.43 -5.80 5.60
CA VAL A 35 -15.97 -4.79 6.52
C VAL A 35 -14.84 -3.87 6.99
N THR A 36 -14.99 -2.57 6.75
CA THR A 36 -13.96 -1.56 7.05
C THR A 36 -14.42 -0.65 8.18
N SER A 37 -13.58 -0.49 9.20
CA SER A 37 -13.73 0.54 10.23
C SER A 37 -13.23 1.88 9.70
N GLU A 38 -14.14 2.84 9.49
CA GLU A 38 -13.80 4.20 9.09
C GLU A 38 -12.96 4.90 10.16
N ARG A 39 -13.31 4.73 11.44
CA ARG A 39 -12.58 5.28 12.58
C ARG A 39 -11.11 4.83 12.57
N ARG A 40 -10.85 3.54 12.35
CA ARG A 40 -9.49 3.00 12.31
C ARG A 40 -8.72 3.50 11.08
N LEU A 41 -9.37 3.56 9.93
CA LEU A 41 -8.79 4.11 8.69
C LEU A 41 -8.35 5.56 8.91
N ARG A 42 -9.21 6.42 9.45
CA ARG A 42 -8.88 7.82 9.76
C ARG A 42 -7.74 7.93 10.78
N GLU A 43 -7.74 7.12 11.83
CA GLU A 43 -6.67 7.13 12.83
C GLU A 43 -5.32 6.74 12.22
N ASN A 44 -5.28 5.75 11.33
CA ASN A 44 -4.05 5.37 10.63
C ASN A 44 -3.52 6.52 9.77
N ILE A 45 -4.38 7.25 9.05
CA ILE A 45 -4.01 8.44 8.28
C ILE A 45 -3.45 9.53 9.22
N ARG A 46 -4.15 9.82 10.32
CA ARG A 46 -3.74 10.85 11.29
C ARG A 46 -2.40 10.52 11.97
N ARG A 47 -2.04 9.24 12.13
CA ARG A 47 -0.70 8.84 12.60
C ARG A 47 0.40 9.33 11.66
N TYR A 48 0.18 9.27 10.34
CA TYR A 48 1.13 9.83 9.37
C TYR A 48 1.18 11.35 9.43
N HIS A 49 0.03 12.03 9.58
CA HIS A 49 0.01 13.48 9.73
C HIS A 49 0.79 13.95 10.96
N ARG A 50 0.63 13.24 12.09
CA ARG A 50 1.39 13.56 13.32
C ARG A 50 2.89 13.28 13.20
N ALA A 51 3.26 12.19 12.52
CA ALA A 51 4.66 11.78 12.39
C ALA A 51 5.44 12.64 11.38
N PHE A 52 4.77 13.12 10.35
CA PHE A 52 5.35 13.89 9.25
C PHE A 52 4.50 15.16 8.97
N PRO A 53 4.47 16.14 9.88
CA PRO A 53 3.55 17.28 9.74
C PRO A 53 3.75 18.06 8.44
N ASP A 54 4.99 18.23 8.00
CA ASP A 54 5.37 19.07 6.85
C ASP A 54 5.46 18.26 5.53
N ALA A 55 5.30 16.93 5.55
CA ALA A 55 5.35 16.14 4.33
C ALA A 55 3.97 16.04 3.65
N GLU A 56 3.92 15.90 2.33
CA GLU A 56 2.74 15.44 1.60
C GLU A 56 2.59 13.91 1.78
N LYS A 57 1.37 13.40 1.89
CA LYS A 57 1.08 11.97 2.02
C LYS A 57 0.12 11.58 0.91
N TYR A 58 0.53 10.65 0.08
CA TYR A 58 -0.25 10.12 -1.03
C TYR A 58 -0.68 8.69 -0.71
N PHE A 59 -1.98 8.45 -0.67
CA PHE A 59 -2.48 7.10 -0.47
C PHE A 59 -2.18 6.24 -1.69
N ALA A 60 -1.50 5.12 -1.49
CA ALA A 60 -1.23 4.17 -2.56
C ALA A 60 -2.50 3.41 -2.94
N VAL A 61 -3.20 3.87 -3.99
CA VAL A 61 -4.52 3.40 -4.42
C VAL A 61 -4.55 1.89 -4.71
N LYS A 62 -3.46 1.36 -5.24
CA LYS A 62 -3.26 -0.10 -5.47
C LYS A 62 -3.49 -0.96 -4.22
N ALA A 63 -3.34 -0.41 -3.02
CA ALA A 63 -3.61 -1.15 -1.78
C ALA A 63 -5.11 -1.43 -1.60
N ASN A 64 -5.96 -0.46 -1.90
CA ASN A 64 -7.41 -0.60 -1.95
C ASN A 64 -8.05 0.59 -2.68
N GLY A 65 -8.52 0.37 -3.89
CA GLY A 65 -9.14 1.40 -4.74
C GLY A 65 -10.65 1.60 -4.51
N ASN A 66 -11.21 1.14 -3.39
CA ASN A 66 -12.62 1.39 -3.07
C ASN A 66 -12.91 2.88 -2.93
N LEU A 67 -13.93 3.38 -3.62
CA LEU A 67 -14.24 4.81 -3.69
C LEU A 67 -14.49 5.42 -2.30
N ALA A 68 -15.18 4.72 -1.41
CA ALA A 68 -15.42 5.21 -0.05
C ALA A 68 -14.12 5.38 0.76
N ILE A 69 -13.15 4.47 0.60
CA ILE A 69 -11.82 4.59 1.21
C ILE A 69 -11.07 5.79 0.66
N LEU A 70 -11.13 6.01 -0.67
CA LEU A 70 -10.50 7.16 -1.32
C LEU A 70 -11.14 8.49 -0.87
N GLN A 71 -12.45 8.51 -0.68
CA GLN A 71 -13.16 9.69 -0.13
C GLN A 71 -12.73 10.00 1.30
N VAL A 72 -12.57 8.98 2.15
CA VAL A 72 -12.03 9.18 3.50
C VAL A 72 -10.60 9.71 3.44
N ALA A 73 -9.75 9.17 2.57
CA ALA A 73 -8.39 9.66 2.38
C ALA A 73 -8.37 11.14 1.92
N ALA A 74 -9.22 11.52 0.98
CA ALA A 74 -9.37 12.90 0.52
C ALA A 74 -9.84 13.84 1.65
N GLN A 75 -10.82 13.42 2.45
CA GLN A 75 -11.34 14.19 3.59
C GLN A 75 -10.28 14.38 4.69
N GLU A 76 -9.37 13.43 4.87
CA GLU A 76 -8.24 13.55 5.80
C GLU A 76 -7.03 14.28 5.16
N GLY A 77 -7.17 14.85 3.95
CA GLY A 77 -6.13 15.65 3.29
C GLY A 77 -5.00 14.84 2.66
N MET A 78 -5.22 13.57 2.33
CA MET A 78 -4.25 12.79 1.56
C MET A 78 -4.36 13.06 0.06
N GLY A 79 -3.23 13.04 -0.62
CA GLY A 79 -3.13 12.87 -2.06
C GLY A 79 -3.26 11.39 -2.47
N ALA A 80 -2.89 11.09 -3.72
CA ALA A 80 -2.96 9.73 -4.27
C ALA A 80 -1.73 9.37 -5.10
N ASP A 81 -1.19 8.17 -4.87
CA ASP A 81 -0.27 7.43 -5.74
C ASP A 81 -1.09 6.46 -6.59
N ILE A 82 -1.10 6.68 -7.91
CA ILE A 82 -1.90 5.94 -8.89
C ILE A 82 -1.03 5.26 -9.95
N PHE A 83 -1.55 4.19 -10.57
CA PHE A 83 -0.83 3.38 -11.56
C PHE A 83 -1.60 3.19 -12.87
N SER A 84 -2.77 3.78 -13.02
CA SER A 84 -3.59 3.67 -14.23
C SER A 84 -4.55 4.84 -14.41
N ALA A 85 -5.00 5.05 -15.64
CA ALA A 85 -6.05 6.02 -15.95
C ALA A 85 -7.40 5.68 -15.25
N GLY A 86 -7.64 4.40 -14.96
CA GLY A 86 -8.79 3.97 -14.15
C GLY A 86 -8.72 4.48 -12.72
N GLU A 87 -7.56 4.32 -12.06
CA GLU A 87 -7.33 4.88 -10.72
C GLU A 87 -7.37 6.41 -10.74
N LEU A 88 -6.85 7.08 -11.80
CA LEU A 88 -6.98 8.53 -11.97
C LEU A 88 -8.44 8.98 -11.94
N SER A 89 -9.32 8.26 -12.63
CA SER A 89 -10.75 8.56 -12.64
C SER A 89 -11.39 8.40 -11.25
N LEU A 90 -11.02 7.35 -10.51
CA LEU A 90 -11.53 7.07 -9.16
C LEU A 90 -11.08 8.14 -8.16
N VAL A 91 -9.80 8.55 -8.16
CA VAL A 91 -9.31 9.55 -7.20
C VAL A 91 -9.88 10.94 -7.47
N ARG A 92 -10.16 11.27 -8.74
CA ARG A 92 -10.87 12.50 -9.09
C ARG A 92 -12.31 12.48 -8.60
N LEU A 93 -13.03 11.36 -8.75
CA LEU A 93 -14.37 11.16 -8.19
C LEU A 93 -14.37 11.25 -6.66
N ALA A 94 -13.32 10.80 -6.02
CA ALA A 94 -13.15 10.92 -4.56
C ALA A 94 -12.88 12.36 -4.09
N GLY A 95 -12.58 13.30 -5.00
CA GLY A 95 -12.31 14.69 -4.69
C GLY A 95 -10.85 15.01 -4.33
N ILE A 96 -9.90 14.14 -4.69
CA ILE A 96 -8.46 14.41 -4.47
C ILE A 96 -8.01 15.51 -5.45
N PRO A 97 -7.37 16.60 -4.96
CA PRO A 97 -6.87 17.67 -5.79
C PRO A 97 -5.80 17.19 -6.78
N ARG A 98 -5.80 17.73 -8.00
CA ARG A 98 -4.90 17.32 -9.08
C ARG A 98 -3.41 17.45 -8.73
N ASP A 99 -3.07 18.50 -8.00
CA ASP A 99 -1.72 18.82 -7.52
C ASP A 99 -1.24 17.88 -6.38
N MET A 100 -2.13 17.05 -5.86
CA MET A 100 -1.84 15.99 -4.91
C MET A 100 -1.99 14.58 -5.51
N ILE A 101 -1.87 14.45 -6.84
CA ILE A 101 -1.89 13.15 -7.53
C ILE A 101 -0.54 12.94 -8.21
N LEU A 102 0.05 11.76 -7.97
CA LEU A 102 1.26 11.28 -8.64
C LEU A 102 0.95 10.02 -9.43
N PHE A 103 1.16 10.06 -10.74
CA PHE A 103 0.96 8.92 -11.64
C PHE A 103 2.27 8.14 -11.75
N ASN A 104 2.34 7.03 -11.05
CA ASN A 104 3.45 6.09 -11.03
C ASN A 104 3.28 4.96 -12.08
N GLY A 105 4.24 4.04 -12.10
CA GLY A 105 4.21 2.82 -12.91
C GLY A 105 5.33 2.77 -13.95
N ASN A 106 5.77 1.55 -14.24
CA ASN A 106 6.86 1.24 -15.17
C ASN A 106 6.37 0.86 -16.59
N SER A 107 5.09 0.99 -16.86
CA SER A 107 4.48 0.60 -18.13
C SER A 107 3.29 1.50 -18.44
N LYS A 108 3.50 2.81 -18.36
CA LYS A 108 2.49 3.79 -18.74
C LYS A 108 2.36 3.83 -20.27
N SER A 109 1.16 3.66 -20.78
CA SER A 109 0.86 3.78 -22.20
C SER A 109 0.74 5.24 -22.62
N GLU A 110 0.74 5.50 -23.93
CA GLU A 110 0.46 6.86 -24.46
C GLU A 110 -0.89 7.38 -23.98
N LYS A 111 -1.90 6.51 -23.86
CA LYS A 111 -3.23 6.89 -23.31
C LYS A 111 -3.13 7.33 -21.84
N ASP A 112 -2.28 6.68 -21.04
CA ASP A 112 -2.05 7.07 -19.66
C ASP A 112 -1.34 8.42 -19.59
N HIS A 113 -0.33 8.68 -20.44
CA HIS A 113 0.33 9.98 -20.55
C HIS A 113 -0.64 11.08 -20.95
N ILE A 114 -1.47 10.85 -21.96
CA ILE A 114 -2.51 11.81 -22.40
C ILE A 114 -3.48 12.09 -21.24
N ALA A 115 -3.95 11.06 -20.55
CA ALA A 115 -4.87 11.24 -19.43
C ALA A 115 -4.24 12.03 -18.27
N ALA A 116 -2.98 11.77 -17.95
CA ALA A 116 -2.23 12.49 -16.92
C ALA A 116 -2.01 13.96 -17.29
N LEU A 117 -1.56 14.24 -18.51
CA LEU A 117 -1.36 15.60 -19.03
C LEU A 117 -2.66 16.41 -19.05
N GLN A 118 -3.74 15.83 -19.57
CA GLN A 118 -5.06 16.47 -19.60
C GLN A 118 -5.62 16.73 -18.19
N ALA A 119 -5.31 15.86 -17.23
CA ALA A 119 -5.70 16.05 -15.84
C ALA A 119 -4.80 17.05 -15.10
N GLY A 120 -3.60 17.36 -15.63
CA GLY A 120 -2.60 18.22 -15.01
C GLY A 120 -2.04 17.62 -13.73
N VAL A 121 -1.83 16.30 -13.71
CA VAL A 121 -1.24 15.58 -12.58
C VAL A 121 0.24 15.32 -12.81
N ARG A 122 1.02 15.17 -11.73
CA ARG A 122 2.43 14.83 -11.80
C ARG A 122 2.64 13.41 -12.26
N ILE A 123 3.76 13.16 -12.96
CA ILE A 123 4.12 11.85 -13.49
C ILE A 123 5.48 11.43 -12.92
N SER A 124 5.55 10.23 -12.37
CA SER A 124 6.83 9.61 -12.00
C SER A 124 7.36 8.80 -13.18
N VAL A 125 8.41 9.30 -13.81
CA VAL A 125 9.06 8.70 -14.99
C VAL A 125 9.99 7.57 -14.56
N ASP A 126 9.81 6.38 -15.14
CA ASP A 126 10.48 5.15 -14.71
C ASP A 126 11.69 4.79 -15.62
N SER A 127 11.81 5.39 -16.79
CA SER A 127 12.89 5.12 -17.74
C SER A 127 13.19 6.29 -18.67
N ASN A 128 14.41 6.26 -19.28
CA ASN A 128 14.79 7.25 -20.31
C ASN A 128 13.90 7.17 -21.54
N GLU A 129 13.47 5.98 -21.94
CA GLU A 129 12.56 5.80 -23.07
C GLU A 129 11.20 6.45 -22.80
N GLU A 130 10.65 6.25 -21.61
CA GLU A 130 9.42 6.91 -21.18
C GLU A 130 9.54 8.44 -21.21
N LEU A 131 10.68 9.00 -20.76
CA LEU A 131 10.92 10.44 -20.80
C LEU A 131 10.77 11.00 -22.21
N GLU A 132 11.41 10.37 -23.21
CA GLU A 132 11.34 10.80 -24.60
C GLU A 132 9.94 10.63 -25.19
N HIS A 133 9.19 9.58 -24.80
CA HIS A 133 7.80 9.40 -25.21
C HIS A 133 6.90 10.47 -24.61
N LEU A 134 7.03 10.74 -23.31
CA LEU A 134 6.24 11.76 -22.61
C LEU A 134 6.49 13.14 -23.19
N ALA A 135 7.75 13.49 -23.49
CA ALA A 135 8.11 14.77 -24.11
C ALA A 135 7.43 14.95 -25.48
N ARG A 136 7.39 13.90 -26.32
CA ARG A 136 6.66 13.96 -27.59
C ARG A 136 5.15 14.15 -27.39
N THR A 137 4.57 13.41 -26.44
CA THR A 137 3.13 13.51 -26.13
C THR A 137 2.77 14.90 -25.60
N ALA A 138 3.60 15.45 -24.69
CA ALA A 138 3.39 16.78 -24.12
C ALA A 138 3.43 17.87 -25.20
N ARG A 139 4.43 17.85 -26.09
CA ARG A 139 4.52 18.77 -27.23
C ARG A 139 3.31 18.67 -28.18
N ASN A 140 2.88 17.45 -28.49
CA ASN A 140 1.72 17.23 -29.37
C ASN A 140 0.41 17.79 -28.78
N LEU A 141 0.34 17.90 -27.45
CA LEU A 141 -0.82 18.43 -26.71
C LEU A 141 -0.65 19.90 -26.31
N ASP A 142 0.46 20.54 -26.70
CA ASP A 142 0.81 21.90 -26.26
C ASP A 142 0.72 22.03 -24.73
N SER A 143 1.33 21.09 -24.02
CA SER A 143 1.21 20.90 -22.57
C SER A 143 2.59 20.73 -21.96
N GLU A 144 2.69 20.97 -20.65
CA GLU A 144 3.90 20.73 -19.86
C GLU A 144 3.64 19.65 -18.79
N ALA A 145 4.55 18.69 -18.68
CA ALA A 145 4.52 17.64 -17.67
C ALA A 145 5.42 17.99 -16.49
N GLU A 146 4.88 18.19 -15.31
CA GLU A 146 5.69 18.13 -14.07
C GLU A 146 6.05 16.68 -13.76
N ILE A 147 7.35 16.37 -13.69
CA ILE A 147 7.81 15.00 -13.50
C ILE A 147 8.73 14.82 -12.30
N LEU A 148 8.62 13.66 -11.66
CA LEU A 148 9.64 13.09 -10.78
C LEU A 148 10.32 11.93 -11.50
N PHE A 149 11.59 11.68 -11.23
CA PHE A 149 12.26 10.47 -11.72
C PHE A 149 12.18 9.37 -10.67
N ARG A 150 11.65 8.22 -11.05
CA ARG A 150 11.74 7.03 -10.22
C ARG A 150 13.16 6.48 -10.26
N VAL A 151 13.78 6.45 -9.11
CA VAL A 151 15.16 6.00 -8.90
C VAL A 151 15.16 4.61 -8.31
N ASN A 152 16.03 3.74 -8.79
CA ASN A 152 16.36 2.51 -8.10
C ASN A 152 17.57 2.76 -7.17
N PRO A 153 17.35 2.87 -5.84
CA PRO A 153 18.44 3.19 -4.90
C PRO A 153 19.33 1.99 -4.58
N ASN A 154 19.05 0.81 -5.14
CA ASN A 154 19.75 -0.44 -4.85
C ASN A 154 19.85 -0.77 -3.35
N VAL A 155 18.72 -0.68 -2.65
CA VAL A 155 18.56 -1.04 -1.24
C VAL A 155 17.77 -2.35 -1.14
N SER A 156 18.27 -3.27 -0.32
CA SER A 156 17.67 -4.60 -0.12
C SER A 156 16.99 -4.72 1.23
N PRO A 157 15.69 -4.42 1.36
CA PRO A 157 14.98 -4.67 2.59
C PRO A 157 14.78 -6.16 2.83
N LYS A 158 14.81 -6.60 4.10
CA LYS A 158 14.43 -7.96 4.49
C LYS A 158 12.91 -8.12 4.39
N THR A 159 12.42 -8.47 3.21
CA THR A 159 11.00 -8.71 2.93
C THR A 159 10.85 -9.87 1.93
N HIS A 160 9.62 -10.31 1.66
CA HIS A 160 9.39 -11.38 0.69
C HIS A 160 9.92 -10.97 -0.70
N PRO A 161 10.69 -11.84 -1.41
CA PRO A 161 11.34 -11.47 -2.68
C PRO A 161 10.41 -10.90 -3.74
N LYS A 162 9.16 -11.37 -3.81
CA LYS A 162 8.16 -10.88 -4.77
C LYS A 162 7.64 -9.45 -4.50
N ILE A 163 7.94 -8.87 -3.32
CA ILE A 163 7.48 -7.53 -2.93
C ILE A 163 8.64 -6.56 -2.61
N ALA A 164 9.88 -6.96 -2.85
CA ALA A 164 11.06 -6.09 -2.83
C ALA A 164 11.20 -5.38 -4.20
N THR A 165 11.27 -4.06 -4.21
CA THR A 165 11.31 -3.24 -5.45
C THR A 165 12.54 -2.39 -5.60
N GLY A 166 13.39 -2.29 -4.57
CA GLY A 166 14.61 -1.49 -4.56
C GLY A 166 15.89 -2.24 -4.93
N LEU A 167 15.81 -3.49 -5.37
CA LEU A 167 16.97 -4.29 -5.76
C LEU A 167 17.51 -3.91 -7.15
N ARG A 168 18.82 -4.12 -7.37
CA ARG A 168 19.46 -3.86 -8.67
C ARG A 168 18.79 -4.59 -9.86
N SER A 169 18.20 -5.76 -9.60
CA SER A 169 17.46 -6.55 -10.59
C SER A 169 15.97 -6.19 -10.68
N SER A 170 15.51 -5.18 -9.97
CA SER A 170 14.12 -4.72 -10.03
C SER A 170 13.78 -4.17 -11.41
N LYS A 171 12.54 -4.38 -11.85
CA LYS A 171 12.01 -3.81 -13.10
C LYS A 171 11.69 -2.32 -13.00
N PHE A 172 11.86 -1.70 -11.84
CA PHE A 172 11.45 -0.34 -11.56
C PHE A 172 12.64 0.60 -11.42
N GLY A 173 12.48 1.78 -11.99
CA GLY A 173 13.33 2.93 -11.75
C GLY A 173 14.62 2.98 -12.55
N ILE A 174 15.09 4.20 -12.74
CA ILE A 174 16.37 4.50 -13.41
C ILE A 174 17.51 4.16 -12.45
N PRO A 175 18.58 3.48 -12.91
CA PRO A 175 19.77 3.25 -12.09
C PRO A 175 20.34 4.56 -11.52
N ALA A 176 20.73 4.55 -10.24
CA ALA A 176 21.18 5.75 -9.51
C ALA A 176 22.27 6.54 -10.26
N GLU A 177 23.21 5.83 -10.89
CA GLU A 177 24.33 6.42 -11.65
C GLU A 177 23.92 7.15 -12.93
N GLN A 178 22.71 6.92 -13.43
CA GLN A 178 22.20 7.56 -14.64
C GLN A 178 21.31 8.78 -14.34
N VAL A 179 20.81 8.92 -13.12
CA VAL A 179 19.76 9.89 -12.77
C VAL A 179 20.18 11.33 -13.04
N ALA A 180 21.38 11.74 -12.64
CA ALA A 180 21.83 13.13 -12.83
C ALA A 180 21.90 13.50 -14.33
N GLY A 181 22.41 12.62 -15.17
CA GLY A 181 22.43 12.83 -16.63
C GLY A 181 21.03 12.84 -17.24
N THR A 182 20.15 11.95 -16.79
CA THR A 182 18.74 11.92 -17.23
C THR A 182 17.99 13.19 -16.81
N TYR A 183 18.21 13.67 -15.58
CA TYR A 183 17.62 14.91 -15.08
C TYR A 183 18.06 16.12 -15.89
N LYS A 184 19.36 16.22 -16.19
CA LYS A 184 19.94 17.25 -17.06
C LYS A 184 19.31 17.21 -18.47
N ARG A 185 19.18 16.03 -19.04
CA ARG A 185 18.52 15.85 -20.34
C ARG A 185 17.06 16.31 -20.29
N ALA A 186 16.34 16.02 -19.21
CA ALA A 186 14.95 16.45 -19.06
C ALA A 186 14.79 17.98 -19.01
N MET A 187 15.72 18.69 -18.40
CA MET A 187 15.71 20.16 -18.39
C MET A 187 15.84 20.81 -19.79
N GLU A 188 16.36 20.06 -20.77
CA GLU A 188 16.54 20.51 -22.14
C GLU A 188 15.30 20.15 -23.03
N LEU A 189 14.38 19.31 -22.53
CA LEU A 189 13.24 18.83 -23.31
C LEU A 189 12.05 19.79 -23.19
N GLU A 190 11.58 20.27 -24.34
CA GLU A 190 10.34 21.03 -24.41
C GLU A 190 9.14 20.22 -23.94
N GLY A 191 8.28 20.82 -23.13
CA GLY A 191 7.11 20.19 -22.55
C GLY A 191 7.38 19.31 -21.31
N ILE A 192 8.62 19.33 -20.78
CA ILE A 192 9.02 18.60 -19.57
C ILE A 192 9.56 19.57 -18.51
N LYS A 193 9.03 19.47 -17.32
CA LYS A 193 9.50 20.17 -16.13
C LYS A 193 9.89 19.16 -15.04
N PRO A 194 11.18 18.80 -14.92
CA PRO A 194 11.62 17.92 -13.84
C PRO A 194 11.58 18.68 -12.51
N VAL A 195 10.86 18.16 -11.53
CA VAL A 195 10.65 18.78 -10.22
C VAL A 195 11.16 17.95 -9.06
N GLY A 196 11.57 16.68 -9.29
CA GLY A 196 12.01 15.89 -8.16
C GLY A 196 12.43 14.46 -8.47
N LEU A 197 12.67 13.75 -7.39
CA LEU A 197 13.08 12.35 -7.37
C LEU A 197 12.12 11.52 -6.54
N HIS A 198 11.89 10.28 -6.94
CA HIS A 198 11.03 9.32 -6.27
C HIS A 198 11.74 7.98 -6.12
N CYS A 199 11.56 7.30 -4.99
CA CYS A 199 11.95 5.90 -4.85
C CYS A 199 10.87 5.10 -4.10
N HIS A 200 10.90 3.78 -4.28
CA HIS A 200 10.09 2.86 -3.48
C HIS A 200 10.84 1.54 -3.36
N ILE A 201 11.19 1.15 -2.13
CA ILE A 201 12.12 0.05 -1.87
C ILE A 201 11.44 -1.31 -1.64
N GLY A 202 10.12 -1.32 -1.41
CA GLY A 202 9.38 -2.56 -1.20
C GLY A 202 8.14 -2.40 -0.35
N SER A 203 7.57 -3.52 0.07
CA SER A 203 6.34 -3.57 0.85
C SER A 203 6.48 -4.52 2.03
N GLN A 204 5.69 -4.32 3.10
CA GLN A 204 5.73 -5.09 4.35
C GLN A 204 7.13 -5.09 4.97
N ILE A 205 7.77 -3.94 5.05
CA ILE A 205 9.08 -3.76 5.66
C ILE A 205 8.87 -3.50 7.16
N LEU A 206 9.44 -4.37 8.00
CA LEU A 206 9.27 -4.36 9.46
C LEU A 206 10.48 -3.77 10.20
N ASP A 207 11.46 -3.24 9.47
CA ASP A 207 12.64 -2.57 10.00
C ASP A 207 12.78 -1.19 9.34
N THR A 208 13.07 -0.17 10.12
CA THR A 208 13.22 1.21 9.60
C THR A 208 14.59 1.49 9.01
N ALA A 209 15.61 0.68 9.29
CA ALA A 209 16.96 0.91 8.78
C ALA A 209 17.07 0.94 7.24
N PRO A 210 16.38 0.07 6.46
CA PRO A 210 16.38 0.18 5.00
C PRO A 210 15.79 1.49 4.46
N PHE A 211 14.83 2.08 5.18
CA PHE A 211 14.28 3.40 4.80
C PHE A 211 15.29 4.52 5.03
N ALA A 212 16.04 4.49 6.14
CA ALA A 212 17.10 5.46 6.40
C ALA A 212 18.24 5.32 5.37
N GLU A 213 18.62 4.09 5.01
CA GLU A 213 19.60 3.83 3.94
C GLU A 213 19.11 4.40 2.59
N ALA A 214 17.85 4.12 2.23
CA ALA A 214 17.27 4.64 0.99
C ALA A 214 17.22 6.17 0.99
N ALA A 215 16.84 6.80 2.11
CA ALA A 215 16.87 8.26 2.26
C ALA A 215 18.29 8.81 2.03
N GLY A 216 19.32 8.22 2.63
CA GLY A 216 20.71 8.63 2.43
C GLY A 216 21.13 8.54 0.96
N ARG A 217 20.84 7.41 0.28
CA ARG A 217 21.13 7.26 -1.15
C ARG A 217 20.37 8.23 -2.03
N MET A 218 19.11 8.52 -1.71
CA MET A 218 18.33 9.53 -2.42
C MET A 218 18.94 10.92 -2.26
N MET A 219 19.47 11.26 -1.07
CA MET A 219 20.15 12.53 -0.85
C MET A 219 21.50 12.62 -1.58
N ASP A 220 22.24 11.52 -1.72
CA ASP A 220 23.47 11.49 -2.53
C ASP A 220 23.16 11.72 -4.01
N ILE A 221 22.09 11.10 -4.54
CA ILE A 221 21.63 11.30 -5.92
C ILE A 221 21.13 12.74 -6.11
N THR A 222 20.39 13.27 -5.14
CA THR A 222 19.95 14.68 -5.14
C THR A 222 21.15 15.63 -5.24
N ARG A 223 22.21 15.39 -4.48
CA ARG A 223 23.46 16.16 -4.54
C ARG A 223 24.08 16.15 -5.94
N ALA A 224 24.09 14.98 -6.61
CA ALA A 224 24.59 14.87 -7.97
C ALA A 224 23.72 15.64 -8.97
N VAL A 225 22.39 15.58 -8.82
CA VAL A 225 21.46 16.34 -9.68
C VAL A 225 21.65 17.86 -9.49
N VAL A 226 21.77 18.34 -8.25
CA VAL A 226 21.99 19.75 -7.93
C VAL A 226 23.34 20.22 -8.50
N ALA A 227 24.39 19.41 -8.41
CA ALA A 227 25.70 19.74 -8.96
C ALA A 227 25.69 19.91 -10.50
N GLU A 228 24.79 19.23 -11.20
CA GLU A 228 24.53 19.41 -12.66
C GLU A 228 23.54 20.55 -12.95
N GLY A 229 23.17 21.36 -11.96
CA GLY A 229 22.27 22.52 -12.10
C GLY A 229 20.77 22.17 -12.01
N GLY A 230 20.43 20.95 -11.60
CA GLY A 230 19.02 20.55 -11.39
C GLY A 230 18.40 21.21 -10.17
N ASN A 231 17.13 21.60 -10.31
CA ASN A 231 16.30 22.08 -9.19
C ASN A 231 15.41 20.94 -8.68
N VAL A 232 15.70 20.46 -7.47
CA VAL A 232 14.93 19.39 -6.82
C VAL A 232 13.98 20.00 -5.80
N GLU A 233 12.73 20.17 -6.22
CA GLU A 233 11.64 20.73 -5.40
C GLU A 233 10.95 19.69 -4.54
N ARG A 234 11.04 18.38 -4.94
CA ARG A 234 10.34 17.29 -4.29
C ARG A 234 11.19 16.05 -4.14
N ILE A 235 11.09 15.39 -3.01
CA ILE A 235 11.70 14.08 -2.75
C ILE A 235 10.61 13.15 -2.23
N ASP A 236 10.34 12.08 -2.98
CA ASP A 236 9.39 11.05 -2.63
C ASP A 236 10.12 9.77 -2.20
N LEU A 237 9.89 9.33 -0.97
CA LEU A 237 10.46 8.09 -0.43
C LEU A 237 9.54 6.88 -0.65
N GLY A 238 8.40 7.09 -1.29
CA GLY A 238 7.41 6.04 -1.50
C GLY A 238 6.74 5.56 -0.22
N GLY A 239 6.26 4.34 -0.26
CA GLY A 239 5.66 3.67 0.87
C GLY A 239 6.49 2.49 1.36
N GLY A 240 5.80 1.44 1.85
CA GLY A 240 6.44 0.18 2.17
C GLY A 240 6.39 -0.21 3.65
N LEU A 241 6.07 0.72 4.56
CA LEU A 241 5.94 0.41 5.99
C LEU A 241 4.94 -0.72 6.19
N GLY A 242 5.40 -1.76 6.90
CA GLY A 242 4.61 -2.95 7.19
C GLY A 242 3.65 -2.77 8.36
N ILE A 243 2.81 -3.79 8.54
CA ILE A 243 1.94 -3.93 9.72
C ILE A 243 2.20 -5.26 10.42
N GLN A 244 1.74 -5.35 11.64
CA GLN A 244 1.77 -6.60 12.38
C GLN A 244 0.65 -7.53 11.93
N TYR A 245 0.98 -8.49 11.06
CA TYR A 245 0.07 -9.58 10.70
C TYR A 245 0.11 -10.72 11.72
N GLN A 246 1.30 -11.10 12.15
CA GLN A 246 1.50 -12.18 13.13
C GLN A 246 1.66 -11.60 14.53
N PRO A 247 1.10 -12.24 15.58
CA PRO A 247 1.19 -11.75 16.95
C PRO A 247 2.63 -11.50 17.44
N ASP A 248 3.57 -12.35 17.01
CA ASP A 248 4.97 -12.34 17.45
C ASP A 248 5.90 -11.52 16.53
N SER A 249 5.35 -10.81 15.54
CA SER A 249 6.11 -10.03 14.58
C SER A 249 5.70 -8.55 14.64
N PRO A 250 6.24 -7.78 15.60
CA PRO A 250 5.88 -6.38 15.75
C PRO A 250 6.27 -5.57 14.52
N ALA A 251 5.50 -4.53 14.22
CA ALA A 251 5.74 -3.63 13.11
C ALA A 251 6.03 -2.21 13.61
N PRO A 252 6.91 -1.46 12.93
CA PRO A 252 7.19 -0.08 13.27
C PRO A 252 5.96 0.82 12.98
N LEU A 253 5.84 1.89 13.75
CA LEU A 253 4.85 2.92 13.55
C LEU A 253 5.36 4.02 12.59
N PRO A 254 4.48 4.85 12.02
CA PRO A 254 4.91 6.03 11.24
C PRO A 254 5.88 6.95 11.99
N SER A 255 5.73 7.06 13.33
CA SER A 255 6.66 7.81 14.19
C SER A 255 8.08 7.24 14.22
N ASP A 256 8.22 5.91 14.12
CA ASP A 256 9.53 5.26 14.11
C ASP A 256 10.20 5.44 12.74
N LEU A 257 9.41 5.39 11.67
CA LEU A 257 9.87 5.76 10.33
C LEU A 257 10.36 7.22 10.30
N ALA A 258 9.60 8.16 10.86
CA ALA A 258 9.98 9.57 10.92
C ALA A 258 11.30 9.79 11.65
N LYS A 259 11.49 9.16 12.80
CA LYS A 259 12.75 9.21 13.56
C LYS A 259 13.95 8.68 12.76
N ALA A 260 13.73 7.70 11.89
CA ALA A 260 14.79 7.10 11.09
C ALA A 260 15.17 7.95 9.87
N VAL A 261 14.19 8.56 9.18
CA VAL A 261 14.44 9.19 7.87
C VAL A 261 14.62 10.71 7.95
N LEU A 262 13.88 11.41 8.84
CA LEU A 262 13.90 12.88 8.87
C LEU A 262 15.28 13.47 9.18
N PRO A 263 16.06 12.96 10.15
CA PRO A 263 17.40 13.51 10.41
C PRO A 263 18.32 13.41 9.18
N VAL A 264 18.29 12.26 8.48
CA VAL A 264 19.12 12.03 7.28
C VAL A 264 18.82 13.05 6.18
N ILE A 265 17.52 13.30 5.93
CA ILE A 265 17.08 14.25 4.91
C ILE A 265 17.42 15.68 5.33
N GLN A 266 17.07 16.06 6.56
CA GLN A 266 17.25 17.43 7.07
C GLN A 266 18.72 17.85 7.09
N ASP A 267 19.62 16.98 7.54
CA ASP A 267 21.06 17.26 7.56
C ASP A 267 21.61 17.42 6.14
N SER A 268 21.27 16.50 5.24
CA SER A 268 21.70 16.57 3.84
C SER A 268 21.13 17.80 3.10
N CYS A 269 19.87 18.16 3.34
CA CYS A 269 19.25 19.35 2.77
C CYS A 269 19.93 20.63 3.27
N ARG A 270 20.25 20.69 4.56
CA ARG A 270 20.98 21.83 5.15
C ARG A 270 22.35 22.00 4.52
N ASP A 271 23.08 20.89 4.33
CA ASP A 271 24.40 20.90 3.70
C ASP A 271 24.37 21.38 2.24
N MET A 272 23.30 21.07 1.53
CA MET A 272 23.11 21.50 0.13
C MET A 272 22.44 22.88 0.00
N GLY A 273 21.85 23.41 1.06
CA GLY A 273 21.09 24.66 1.01
C GLY A 273 19.77 24.56 0.24
N ILE A 274 19.13 23.38 0.22
CA ILE A 274 17.85 23.13 -0.46
C ILE A 274 16.76 22.74 0.54
N PHE A 275 15.50 22.94 0.16
CA PHE A 275 14.35 22.64 1.03
C PHE A 275 13.23 21.98 0.22
N PRO A 276 13.43 20.75 -0.30
CA PRO A 276 12.43 20.06 -1.09
C PRO A 276 11.24 19.62 -0.23
N GLN A 277 10.06 19.61 -0.84
CA GLN A 277 8.87 19.00 -0.24
C GLN A 277 9.06 17.49 -0.15
N LEU A 278 8.96 16.93 1.05
CA LEU A 278 8.96 15.48 1.27
C LEU A 278 7.58 14.91 0.92
N ILE A 279 7.59 13.77 0.23
CA ILE A 279 6.40 12.98 -0.11
C ILE A 279 6.56 11.57 0.44
N LEU A 280 5.45 10.98 0.90
CA LEU A 280 5.34 9.59 1.32
C LEU A 280 4.12 8.94 0.66
N GLU A 281 4.22 7.67 0.30
CA GLU A 281 3.15 6.89 -0.36
C GLU A 281 2.65 5.71 0.49
N PRO A 282 2.11 5.93 1.70
CA PRO A 282 1.60 4.83 2.52
C PRO A 282 0.35 4.20 1.88
N GLY A 283 0.31 2.88 1.84
CA GLY A 283 -0.87 2.11 1.42
C GLY A 283 -1.25 1.10 2.47
N ARG A 284 -0.47 0.02 2.58
CA ARG A 284 -0.74 -1.08 3.52
C ARG A 284 -0.98 -0.61 4.96
N SER A 285 -0.11 0.20 5.49
CA SER A 285 -0.18 0.70 6.87
C SER A 285 -1.34 1.66 7.14
N ILE A 286 -2.02 2.13 6.09
CA ILE A 286 -3.26 2.91 6.20
C ILE A 286 -4.47 1.98 6.30
N VAL A 287 -4.61 1.00 5.37
CA VAL A 287 -5.89 0.33 5.16
C VAL A 287 -5.93 -1.12 5.64
N ALA A 288 -4.78 -1.78 5.84
CA ALA A 288 -4.77 -3.22 6.08
C ALA A 288 -5.53 -3.62 7.35
N ASP A 289 -5.19 -3.03 8.47
CA ASP A 289 -5.77 -3.37 9.78
C ASP A 289 -7.10 -2.70 10.08
N SER A 290 -7.57 -1.81 9.18
CA SER A 290 -8.91 -1.21 9.29
C SER A 290 -10.02 -2.12 8.77
N THR A 291 -9.68 -3.22 8.10
CA THR A 291 -10.66 -4.06 7.41
C THR A 291 -10.50 -5.53 7.78
N ILE A 292 -11.61 -6.17 8.02
CA ILE A 292 -11.73 -7.63 8.18
C ILE A 292 -12.48 -8.23 6.99
N MET A 293 -12.29 -9.53 6.74
CA MET A 293 -13.10 -10.30 5.81
C MET A 293 -13.90 -11.35 6.58
N LEU A 294 -15.22 -11.32 6.45
CA LEU A 294 -16.14 -12.30 7.02
C LEU A 294 -16.42 -13.39 5.99
N THR A 295 -16.53 -14.64 6.44
CA THR A 295 -16.84 -15.81 5.59
C THR A 295 -17.62 -16.85 6.38
N GLY A 296 -18.55 -17.51 5.73
CA GLY A 296 -19.41 -18.54 6.33
C GLY A 296 -18.79 -19.94 6.25
N VAL A 297 -18.92 -20.72 7.30
CA VAL A 297 -18.50 -22.11 7.34
C VAL A 297 -19.56 -22.99 6.69
N ASN A 298 -19.22 -23.60 5.54
CA ASN A 298 -20.09 -24.52 4.82
C ASN A 298 -19.96 -25.97 5.29
N VAL A 299 -18.71 -26.42 5.55
CA VAL A 299 -18.42 -27.82 5.92
C VAL A 299 -17.24 -27.87 6.88
N VAL A 300 -17.36 -28.68 7.92
CA VAL A 300 -16.24 -29.09 8.77
C VAL A 300 -15.95 -30.56 8.54
N LYS A 301 -14.78 -30.87 7.99
CA LYS A 301 -14.32 -32.23 7.72
C LYS A 301 -13.22 -32.60 8.71
N ARG A 302 -13.52 -33.57 9.59
CA ARG A 302 -12.56 -34.13 10.55
C ARG A 302 -11.92 -35.39 9.96
N ALA A 303 -10.61 -35.34 9.77
CA ALA A 303 -9.81 -36.43 9.22
C ALA A 303 -8.39 -36.37 9.83
N HIS A 304 -7.35 -36.86 9.13
CA HIS A 304 -5.95 -36.68 9.56
C HIS A 304 -5.56 -35.20 9.71
N VAL A 305 -6.16 -34.34 8.89
CA VAL A 305 -6.17 -32.89 9.01
C VAL A 305 -7.63 -32.44 9.10
N ASN A 306 -7.93 -31.55 10.04
CA ASN A 306 -9.27 -30.98 10.13
C ASN A 306 -9.39 -29.82 9.12
N PHE A 307 -10.26 -29.97 8.14
CA PHE A 307 -10.55 -28.94 7.17
C PHE A 307 -11.83 -28.19 7.51
N VAL A 308 -11.81 -26.89 7.34
CA VAL A 308 -12.98 -26.01 7.37
C VAL A 308 -13.12 -25.40 5.99
N ALA A 309 -14.16 -25.83 5.24
CA ALA A 309 -14.49 -25.24 3.96
C ALA A 309 -15.45 -24.07 4.17
N VAL A 310 -15.05 -22.91 3.65
CA VAL A 310 -15.79 -21.64 3.73
C VAL A 310 -16.25 -21.21 2.33
N ASP A 311 -17.06 -20.15 2.25
CA ASP A 311 -17.54 -19.58 0.99
C ASP A 311 -16.55 -18.58 0.35
N ALA A 312 -15.54 -18.08 1.08
CA ALA A 312 -14.45 -17.34 0.50
C ALA A 312 -13.35 -18.26 -0.06
N GLY A 313 -12.82 -17.93 -1.24
CA GLY A 313 -11.66 -18.60 -1.82
C GLY A 313 -10.52 -17.64 -2.10
N PHE A 314 -9.43 -18.15 -2.71
CA PHE A 314 -8.30 -17.29 -3.11
C PHE A 314 -8.72 -16.21 -4.12
N ASN A 315 -9.81 -16.38 -4.84
CA ASN A 315 -10.40 -15.38 -5.73
C ASN A 315 -10.88 -14.13 -4.96
N VAL A 316 -11.18 -14.26 -3.68
CA VAL A 316 -11.56 -13.15 -2.80
C VAL A 316 -10.34 -12.66 -2.00
N LEU A 317 -9.53 -13.56 -1.45
CA LEU A 317 -8.34 -13.25 -0.68
C LEU A 317 -7.13 -14.03 -1.22
N ALA A 318 -6.48 -13.52 -2.28
CA ALA A 318 -5.40 -14.20 -2.99
C ALA A 318 -4.07 -14.28 -2.22
N ARG A 319 -3.86 -13.41 -1.23
CA ARG A 319 -2.57 -13.25 -0.55
C ARG A 319 -2.01 -14.50 0.13
N PRO A 320 -2.82 -15.34 0.82
CA PRO A 320 -2.31 -16.59 1.39
C PRO A 320 -1.74 -17.52 0.33
N MET A 321 -2.41 -17.68 -0.81
CA MET A 321 -1.96 -18.53 -1.91
C MET A 321 -0.71 -17.99 -2.60
N LEU A 322 -0.62 -16.66 -2.82
CA LEU A 322 0.46 -16.05 -3.62
C LEU A 322 1.76 -15.81 -2.84
N TYR A 323 1.66 -15.55 -1.53
CA TYR A 323 2.76 -15.06 -0.70
C TYR A 323 2.88 -15.81 0.63
N ASP A 324 2.11 -16.88 0.86
CA ASP A 324 1.98 -17.54 2.18
C ASP A 324 1.65 -16.53 3.30
N SER A 325 0.90 -15.47 2.95
CA SER A 325 0.58 -14.40 3.88
C SER A 325 -0.27 -14.90 5.02
N TYR A 326 0.17 -14.57 6.24
CA TYR A 326 -0.62 -14.83 7.42
C TYR A 326 -1.75 -13.82 7.56
N HIS A 327 -2.95 -14.31 7.92
CA HIS A 327 -4.05 -13.56 8.47
C HIS A 327 -4.47 -14.21 9.78
N HIS A 328 -4.70 -13.41 10.81
CA HIS A 328 -5.28 -13.93 12.04
C HIS A 328 -6.75 -14.26 11.78
N VAL A 329 -7.20 -15.41 12.27
CA VAL A 329 -8.57 -15.88 12.08
C VAL A 329 -9.24 -16.06 13.42
N LEU A 330 -10.48 -15.61 13.51
CA LEU A 330 -11.35 -15.76 14.67
C LEU A 330 -12.68 -16.40 14.25
N ALA A 331 -13.31 -17.17 15.13
CA ALA A 331 -14.70 -17.52 15.01
C ALA A 331 -15.55 -16.34 15.54
N ALA A 332 -16.20 -15.60 14.65
CA ALA A 332 -16.86 -14.34 15.00
C ALA A 332 -18.05 -14.52 15.96
N ASN A 333 -18.72 -15.67 15.93
CA ASN A 333 -19.80 -16.05 16.82
C ASN A 333 -19.34 -16.85 18.06
N ARG A 334 -18.02 -16.99 18.26
CA ARG A 334 -17.37 -17.69 19.38
C ARG A 334 -16.06 -16.99 19.76
N ALA A 335 -16.07 -15.66 19.72
CA ALA A 335 -14.86 -14.85 19.78
C ALA A 335 -14.14 -14.89 21.14
N GLU A 336 -14.82 -15.28 22.23
CA GLU A 336 -14.26 -15.40 23.57
C GLU A 336 -13.86 -16.83 23.93
N GLU A 337 -14.24 -17.80 23.12
CA GLU A 337 -13.92 -19.20 23.35
C GLU A 337 -12.44 -19.49 23.05
N GLN A 338 -11.84 -20.36 23.83
CA GLN A 338 -10.44 -20.80 23.59
C GLN A 338 -10.38 -21.75 22.41
N GLY A 339 -9.26 -21.69 21.68
CA GLY A 339 -8.98 -22.62 20.61
C GLY A 339 -8.79 -24.05 21.13
N GLU A 340 -9.65 -24.95 20.70
CA GLU A 340 -9.65 -26.38 21.12
C GLU A 340 -9.06 -27.28 20.03
N GLU A 341 -9.38 -27.01 18.77
CA GLU A 341 -8.99 -27.81 17.61
C GLU A 341 -8.11 -27.02 16.64
N THR A 342 -7.22 -27.71 15.93
CA THR A 342 -6.40 -27.09 14.87
C THR A 342 -7.03 -27.37 13.51
N TYR A 343 -7.17 -26.33 12.69
CA TYR A 343 -7.83 -26.37 11.40
C TYR A 343 -6.98 -25.81 10.26
N THR A 344 -7.17 -26.36 9.08
CA THR A 344 -6.82 -25.75 7.79
C THR A 344 -8.09 -25.21 7.15
N ILE A 345 -8.13 -23.90 6.86
CA ILE A 345 -9.29 -23.22 6.28
C ILE A 345 -9.10 -23.15 4.78
N VAL A 346 -10.07 -23.67 4.03
CA VAL A 346 -10.02 -23.81 2.57
C VAL A 346 -11.26 -23.19 1.93
N GLY A 347 -11.07 -22.68 0.71
CA GLY A 347 -12.16 -22.12 -0.07
C GLY A 347 -12.88 -23.16 -0.95
N PRO A 348 -13.85 -22.67 -1.78
CA PRO A 348 -14.68 -23.52 -2.65
C PRO A 348 -14.07 -23.77 -4.03
N ILE A 349 -12.91 -23.17 -4.35
CA ILE A 349 -12.32 -23.23 -5.68
C ILE A 349 -11.71 -24.61 -5.94
N CYS A 350 -11.91 -25.17 -7.14
CA CYS A 350 -11.38 -26.48 -7.53
C CYS A 350 -9.88 -26.43 -7.84
N GLU A 351 -9.10 -25.98 -6.86
CA GLU A 351 -7.65 -25.80 -6.90
C GLU A 351 -7.06 -26.21 -5.55
N THR A 352 -6.08 -27.10 -5.55
CA THR A 352 -5.43 -27.58 -4.30
C THR A 352 -4.79 -26.42 -3.49
N GLY A 353 -4.41 -25.35 -4.17
CA GLY A 353 -3.85 -24.15 -3.58
C GLY A 353 -4.87 -23.24 -2.89
N ASP A 354 -6.19 -23.53 -2.99
CA ASP A 354 -7.22 -22.70 -2.35
C ASP A 354 -7.28 -22.91 -0.84
N VAL A 355 -6.19 -22.48 -0.19
CA VAL A 355 -5.99 -22.54 1.26
C VAL A 355 -5.83 -21.11 1.78
N LEU A 356 -6.78 -20.68 2.59
CA LEU A 356 -6.79 -19.33 3.17
C LEU A 356 -5.98 -19.24 4.46
N ALA A 357 -5.94 -20.31 5.24
CA ALA A 357 -5.14 -20.36 6.46
C ALA A 357 -4.80 -21.80 6.86
N ARG A 358 -3.57 -22.02 7.35
CA ARG A 358 -3.11 -23.33 7.85
C ARG A 358 -2.86 -23.26 9.34
N ASP A 359 -3.12 -24.39 10.03
CA ASP A 359 -2.76 -24.60 11.43
C ASP A 359 -3.34 -23.52 12.36
N ARG A 360 -4.62 -23.19 12.18
CA ARG A 360 -5.32 -22.23 13.04
C ARG A 360 -5.98 -22.95 14.22
N ARG A 361 -5.60 -22.56 15.42
CA ARG A 361 -6.22 -23.06 16.64
C ARG A 361 -7.48 -22.24 16.93
N LEU A 362 -8.65 -22.87 16.79
CA LEU A 362 -9.96 -22.23 16.90
C LEU A 362 -10.85 -23.04 17.85
N PRO A 363 -11.95 -22.47 18.39
CA PRO A 363 -13.00 -23.24 19.05
C PRO A 363 -13.50 -24.35 18.13
N ARG A 364 -14.22 -25.31 18.71
CA ARG A 364 -14.85 -26.38 17.91
C ARG A 364 -15.87 -25.79 16.94
N LEU A 365 -15.50 -25.74 15.67
CA LEU A 365 -16.31 -25.17 14.60
C LEU A 365 -17.42 -26.08 14.14
N LEU A 366 -18.53 -25.48 13.71
CA LEU A 366 -19.72 -26.10 13.15
C LEU A 366 -20.09 -25.43 11.83
N ARG A 367 -20.89 -26.14 11.01
CA ARG A 367 -21.54 -25.54 9.84
C ARG A 367 -22.42 -24.38 10.29
N GLY A 368 -22.34 -23.25 9.57
CA GLY A 368 -23.08 -22.03 9.88
C GLY A 368 -22.32 -21.06 10.79
N ASP A 369 -21.15 -21.45 11.33
CA ASP A 369 -20.29 -20.50 12.03
C ASP A 369 -19.75 -19.42 11.06
N THR A 370 -19.46 -18.23 11.57
CA THR A 370 -18.86 -17.14 10.82
C THR A 370 -17.41 -16.99 11.25
N LEU A 371 -16.49 -16.99 10.28
CA LEU A 371 -15.08 -16.68 10.52
C LEU A 371 -14.75 -15.26 10.09
N ALA A 372 -13.87 -14.59 10.84
CA ALA A 372 -13.30 -13.29 10.52
C ALA A 372 -11.80 -13.41 10.25
N PHE A 373 -11.35 -13.03 9.06
CA PHE A 373 -9.96 -12.87 8.70
C PHE A 373 -9.55 -11.42 8.95
N LEU A 374 -8.66 -11.18 9.88
CA LEU A 374 -8.21 -9.83 10.25
C LEU A 374 -7.17 -9.31 9.24
N ASP A 375 -6.96 -7.98 9.26
CA ASP A 375 -5.95 -7.28 8.46
C ASP A 375 -6.10 -7.49 6.94
N ALA A 376 -7.34 -7.59 6.46
CA ALA A 376 -7.67 -7.93 5.08
C ALA A 376 -7.80 -6.71 4.15
N GLY A 377 -7.59 -5.48 4.65
CA GLY A 377 -7.88 -4.25 3.91
C GLY A 377 -6.91 -3.92 2.78
N ALA A 378 -5.64 -4.34 2.89
CA ALA A 378 -4.66 -4.07 1.84
C ALA A 378 -4.43 -5.29 0.96
N TYR A 379 -4.54 -5.09 -0.36
CA TYR A 379 -4.31 -6.15 -1.35
C TYR A 379 -5.20 -7.40 -1.17
N GLY A 380 -6.36 -7.23 -0.49
CA GLY A 380 -7.44 -8.20 -0.49
C GLY A 380 -8.36 -7.92 -1.67
N PHE A 381 -9.26 -6.96 -1.52
CA PHE A 381 -10.21 -6.56 -2.57
C PHE A 381 -9.53 -6.18 -3.89
N SER A 382 -8.44 -5.41 -3.87
CA SER A 382 -7.74 -4.96 -5.08
C SER A 382 -7.04 -6.07 -5.88
N MET A 383 -6.82 -7.24 -5.28
CA MET A 383 -6.28 -8.42 -5.94
C MET A 383 -7.34 -9.52 -6.15
N ALA A 384 -8.60 -9.26 -5.80
CA ALA A 384 -9.69 -10.18 -6.03
C ALA A 384 -9.93 -10.38 -7.54
N SER A 385 -10.35 -11.57 -7.91
CA SER A 385 -10.69 -11.96 -9.30
C SER A 385 -12.02 -12.68 -9.34
N GLN A 386 -12.59 -12.77 -10.52
CA GLN A 386 -13.83 -13.53 -10.79
C GLN A 386 -13.53 -14.81 -11.56
#